data_979e482f9b1df4c1e7adbed225914c83
#
_entry.id   979e482f9b1df4c1e7adbed225914c83
#
_cell.length_a   1.000
_cell.length_b   1.000
_cell.length_c   1.000
_cell.angle_alpha   90.00
_cell.angle_beta   90.00
_cell.angle_gamma   90.00
#
_symmetry.space_group_name_H-M   'P 1'
#
loop_
_entity.id
_entity.type
_entity.pdbx_description
1 polymer ?
#
loop_
_entity_poly.entity_id
_entity_poly.type
_entity_poly.pdbx_seq_one_letter_code
_entity_poly.pdbx_strand_id
1 'polypeptide(L)'
;MRLNKHIADTGFCSRREADRLIEEGRATVNGIRAGIGAELGEGDEVRVDGNVLAARVAAKGKRRHIYIALNKPVGITSTTESGVKDNIVDLVDHAHRIFPVGRLDKDSEGLILLTSNGDIVNRILRAENKLEKEYLVAVNHPVTPEFLRGMARGGVPVHGEPTLPCRTGKLGSQGFRIVLTQGLNRQIRLMAAHFGYRVKQLLRVRIGNVKLGHLKPGQWRNLTDAELRGLLPGQADW
;
A
#
# COMPACT_ATOMS: atom_id res chain seq x y z
N MET A 1 19.94 13.35 -5.52
CA MET A 1 18.82 12.36 -5.49
C MET A 1 19.33 11.00 -5.96
N ARG A 2 18.90 9.84 -5.38
CA ARG A 2 19.40 8.54 -5.85
C ARG A 2 18.95 8.22 -7.26
N LEU A 3 19.83 7.68 -8.09
CA LEU A 3 19.59 7.35 -9.50
C LEU A 3 18.40 6.40 -9.70
N ASN A 4 18.29 5.33 -8.91
CA ASN A 4 17.17 4.39 -8.99
C ASN A 4 15.81 5.06 -8.69
N LYS A 5 15.80 6.04 -7.77
CA LYS A 5 14.59 6.84 -7.49
C LYS A 5 14.25 7.71 -8.70
N HIS A 6 15.23 8.38 -9.29
CA HIS A 6 15.04 9.22 -10.48
C HIS A 6 14.42 8.40 -11.64
N ILE A 7 15.04 7.25 -11.97
CA ILE A 7 14.54 6.36 -13.04
C ILE A 7 13.08 5.95 -12.75
N ALA A 8 12.77 5.57 -11.50
CA ALA A 8 11.42 5.20 -11.13
C ALA A 8 10.42 6.37 -11.18
N ASP A 9 10.84 7.58 -10.83
CA ASP A 9 10.02 8.79 -10.84
C ASP A 9 9.70 9.26 -12.27
N THR A 10 10.52 8.89 -13.29
CA THR A 10 10.16 9.10 -14.70
C THR A 10 9.01 8.19 -15.16
N GLY A 11 8.66 7.15 -14.39
CA GLY A 11 7.66 6.14 -14.74
C GLY A 11 8.22 5.00 -15.60
N PHE A 12 9.52 4.98 -15.88
CA PHE A 12 10.15 3.98 -16.73
C PHE A 12 10.03 2.56 -16.17
N CYS A 13 10.43 2.36 -14.88
CA CYS A 13 10.34 1.07 -14.22
C CYS A 13 10.23 1.20 -12.68
N SER A 14 10.21 0.08 -11.95
CA SER A 14 10.27 0.10 -10.48
C SER A 14 11.68 0.45 -9.99
N ARG A 15 11.83 0.91 -8.72
CA ARG A 15 13.17 1.17 -8.14
C ARG A 15 14.05 -0.07 -8.11
N ARG A 16 13.48 -1.26 -7.83
CA ARG A 16 14.21 -2.54 -7.87
C ARG A 16 14.64 -2.90 -9.29
N GLU A 17 13.79 -2.67 -10.26
CA GLU A 17 14.12 -2.86 -11.66
C GLU A 17 15.19 -1.86 -12.12
N ALA A 18 15.11 -0.62 -11.66
CA ALA A 18 16.16 0.37 -11.90
C ALA A 18 17.51 -0.06 -11.29
N ASP A 19 17.51 -0.62 -10.07
CA ASP A 19 18.72 -1.16 -9.45
C ASP A 19 19.31 -2.28 -10.32
N ARG A 20 18.47 -3.19 -10.85
CA ARG A 20 18.90 -4.25 -11.76
C ARG A 20 19.51 -3.70 -13.06
N LEU A 21 18.86 -2.71 -13.68
CA LEU A 21 19.37 -2.06 -14.90
C LEU A 21 20.70 -1.34 -14.67
N ILE A 22 20.88 -0.73 -13.50
CA ILE A 22 22.14 -0.10 -13.09
C ILE A 22 23.23 -1.17 -12.92
N GLU A 23 22.93 -2.28 -12.26
CA GLU A 23 23.86 -3.39 -12.03
C GLU A 23 24.30 -4.03 -13.35
N GLU A 24 23.36 -4.24 -14.28
CA GLU A 24 23.62 -4.72 -15.64
C GLU A 24 24.42 -3.71 -16.51
N GLY A 25 24.63 -2.49 -16.01
CA GLY A 25 25.37 -1.43 -16.73
C GLY A 25 24.60 -0.77 -17.86
N ARG A 26 23.28 -0.87 -17.84
CA ARG A 26 22.36 -0.30 -18.83
C ARG A 26 21.98 1.13 -18.53
N ALA A 27 22.36 1.66 -17.35
CA ALA A 27 22.13 3.04 -16.95
C ALA A 27 23.42 3.85 -16.95
N THR A 28 23.38 5.05 -17.52
CA THR A 28 24.49 6.01 -17.53
C THR A 28 24.04 7.37 -16.98
N VAL A 29 25.00 8.07 -16.37
CA VAL A 29 24.84 9.47 -15.94
C VAL A 29 25.92 10.28 -16.67
N ASN A 30 25.53 11.28 -17.42
CA ASN A 30 26.42 12.10 -18.26
C ASN A 30 27.30 11.24 -19.19
N GLY A 31 26.75 10.14 -19.73
CA GLY A 31 27.47 9.21 -20.60
C GLY A 31 28.37 8.20 -19.87
N ILE A 32 28.55 8.29 -18.57
CA ILE A 32 29.37 7.39 -17.75
C ILE A 32 28.49 6.32 -17.12
N ARG A 33 28.92 5.04 -17.19
CA ARG A 33 28.20 3.92 -16.55
C ARG A 33 28.04 4.17 -15.05
N ALA A 34 26.79 4.09 -14.57
CA ALA A 34 26.48 4.32 -13.17
C ALA A 34 26.58 3.02 -12.35
N GLY A 35 26.98 3.14 -11.09
CA GLY A 35 26.95 2.06 -10.10
C GLY A 35 25.72 2.12 -9.20
N ILE A 36 25.44 1.00 -8.48
CA ILE A 36 24.40 0.95 -7.46
C ILE A 36 24.65 2.02 -6.40
N GLY A 37 23.60 2.74 -6.02
CA GLY A 37 23.68 3.79 -5.01
C GLY A 37 24.13 5.15 -5.57
N ALA A 38 24.41 5.27 -6.87
CA ALA A 38 24.77 6.54 -7.50
C ALA A 38 23.74 7.63 -7.18
N GLU A 39 24.25 8.82 -6.91
CA GLU A 39 23.46 10.02 -6.65
C GLU A 39 23.57 11.00 -7.82
N LEU A 40 22.47 11.68 -8.11
CA LEU A 40 22.37 12.68 -9.17
C LEU A 40 22.50 14.07 -8.58
N GLY A 41 23.29 14.90 -9.25
CA GLY A 41 23.33 16.34 -9.10
C GLY A 41 22.22 17.04 -9.90
N GLU A 42 22.16 18.34 -9.79
CA GLU A 42 21.28 19.18 -10.61
C GLU A 42 21.87 19.29 -12.04
N GLY A 43 21.01 18.99 -13.02
CA GLY A 43 21.39 19.05 -14.44
C GLY A 43 21.98 17.74 -15.00
N ASP A 44 22.15 16.70 -14.21
CA ASP A 44 22.66 15.42 -14.70
C ASP A 44 21.72 14.78 -15.74
N GLU A 45 22.28 14.35 -16.86
CA GLU A 45 21.58 13.60 -17.89
C GLU A 45 21.62 12.10 -17.55
N VAL A 46 20.44 11.49 -17.43
CA VAL A 46 20.29 10.04 -17.19
C VAL A 46 19.86 9.35 -18.47
N ARG A 47 20.53 8.25 -18.83
CA ARG A 47 20.12 7.37 -19.94
C ARG A 47 19.95 5.94 -19.46
N VAL A 48 18.98 5.24 -20.03
CA VAL A 48 18.83 3.78 -19.90
C VAL A 48 18.71 3.21 -21.29
N ASP A 49 19.52 2.20 -21.59
CA ASP A 49 19.65 1.60 -22.94
C ASP A 49 19.91 2.64 -24.04
N GLY A 50 20.73 3.67 -23.73
CA GLY A 50 21.04 4.77 -24.65
C GLY A 50 19.94 5.84 -24.77
N ASN A 51 18.72 5.60 -24.29
CA ASN A 51 17.63 6.55 -24.36
C ASN A 51 17.68 7.53 -23.19
N VAL A 52 17.62 8.82 -23.47
CA VAL A 52 17.56 9.85 -22.43
C VAL A 52 16.28 9.70 -21.63
N LEU A 53 16.40 9.45 -20.35
CA LEU A 53 15.32 9.59 -19.41
C LEU A 53 15.25 11.06 -19.02
N ALA A 54 14.60 11.87 -19.84
CA ALA A 54 14.22 13.18 -19.38
C ALA A 54 13.46 12.98 -18.08
N ALA A 55 13.93 13.61 -16.98
CA ALA A 55 12.99 13.90 -15.90
C ALA A 55 11.79 14.46 -16.63
N ARG A 56 10.62 13.81 -16.51
CA ARG A 56 9.40 14.39 -17.10
C ARG A 56 9.36 15.81 -16.54
N VAL A 57 9.90 16.74 -17.35
CA VAL A 57 9.95 18.13 -16.99
C VAL A 57 8.51 18.44 -16.67
N ALA A 58 8.26 18.75 -15.42
CA ALA A 58 6.99 19.30 -15.04
C ALA A 58 6.87 20.53 -15.93
N ALA A 59 6.15 20.39 -17.05
CA ALA A 59 5.56 21.56 -17.68
C ALA A 59 5.03 22.36 -16.50
N LYS A 60 5.31 23.66 -16.41
CA LYS A 60 5.08 24.58 -15.26
C LYS A 60 3.67 24.49 -14.63
N GLY A 61 3.12 23.27 -14.47
CA GLY A 61 1.88 22.89 -13.81
C GLY A 61 2.19 21.84 -12.77
N LYS A 62 1.72 22.03 -11.54
CA LYS A 62 1.79 21.08 -10.44
C LYS A 62 1.50 19.68 -10.97
N ARG A 63 2.41 18.73 -10.75
CA ARG A 63 2.24 17.32 -11.12
C ARG A 63 1.03 16.81 -10.35
N ARG A 64 -0.10 16.62 -11.02
CA ARG A 64 -1.25 15.95 -10.40
C ARG A 64 -0.92 14.48 -10.25
N HIS A 65 -0.58 14.08 -9.03
CA HIS A 65 -0.41 12.67 -8.71
C HIS A 65 -1.77 11.97 -8.69
N ILE A 66 -1.75 10.69 -8.95
CA ILE A 66 -2.93 9.82 -8.94
C ILE A 66 -3.06 9.20 -7.57
N TYR A 67 -4.26 9.23 -7.04
CA TYR A 67 -4.61 8.62 -5.76
C TYR A 67 -5.94 7.88 -5.91
N ILE A 68 -5.92 6.58 -5.73
CA ILE A 68 -7.05 5.68 -5.99
C ILE A 68 -7.43 4.95 -4.72
N ALA A 69 -8.73 4.84 -4.47
CA ALA A 69 -9.35 3.88 -3.58
C ALA A 69 -9.91 2.73 -4.41
N LEU A 70 -9.42 1.53 -4.18
CA LEU A 70 -9.86 0.29 -4.84
C LEU A 70 -10.51 -0.63 -3.82
N ASN A 71 -11.61 -1.27 -4.20
CA ASN A 71 -12.10 -2.45 -3.51
C ASN A 71 -11.43 -3.69 -4.10
N LYS A 72 -10.33 -4.12 -3.48
CA LYS A 72 -9.58 -5.30 -3.93
C LYS A 72 -10.40 -6.57 -3.68
N PRO A 73 -10.72 -7.38 -4.70
CA PRO A 73 -11.36 -8.68 -4.48
C PRO A 73 -10.39 -9.71 -3.91
N VAL A 74 -10.91 -10.80 -3.36
CA VAL A 74 -10.14 -12.00 -3.04
C VAL A 74 -9.50 -12.56 -4.32
N GLY A 75 -8.33 -13.17 -4.21
CA GLY A 75 -7.61 -13.77 -5.33
C GLY A 75 -6.58 -12.84 -5.98
N ILE A 76 -6.65 -11.53 -5.73
CA ILE A 76 -5.71 -10.53 -6.30
C ILE A 76 -4.54 -10.29 -5.35
N THR A 77 -3.32 -10.32 -5.89
CA THR A 77 -2.07 -10.06 -5.15
C THR A 77 -1.72 -8.58 -5.18
N SER A 78 -1.42 -7.99 -4.01
CA SER A 78 -1.01 -6.58 -3.88
C SER A 78 0.47 -6.41 -4.25
N THR A 79 0.80 -6.58 -5.53
CA THR A 79 2.16 -6.45 -6.07
C THR A 79 2.17 -5.65 -7.38
N THR A 80 3.32 -5.05 -7.70
CA THR A 80 3.61 -4.42 -8.99
C THR A 80 4.59 -5.25 -9.82
N GLU A 81 4.88 -6.47 -9.41
CA GLU A 81 5.82 -7.35 -10.06
C GLU A 81 5.22 -7.89 -11.37
N SER A 82 5.89 -7.60 -12.48
CA SER A 82 5.53 -8.13 -13.79
C SER A 82 5.73 -9.65 -13.81
N GLY A 83 4.74 -10.38 -14.29
CA GLY A 83 4.77 -11.86 -14.32
C GLY A 83 4.00 -12.54 -13.19
N VAL A 84 3.61 -11.83 -12.14
CA VAL A 84 2.64 -12.33 -11.17
C VAL A 84 1.24 -12.13 -11.75
N LYS A 85 0.59 -13.22 -12.11
CA LYS A 85 -0.81 -13.20 -12.56
C LYS A 85 -1.73 -12.73 -11.44
N ASP A 86 -2.89 -12.17 -11.80
CA ASP A 86 -3.90 -11.69 -10.84
C ASP A 86 -3.30 -10.66 -9.85
N ASN A 87 -2.54 -9.70 -10.37
CA ASN A 87 -1.98 -8.62 -9.57
C ASN A 87 -2.89 -7.38 -9.58
N ILE A 88 -2.66 -6.49 -8.63
CA ILE A 88 -3.51 -5.33 -8.39
C ILE A 88 -3.35 -4.23 -9.46
N VAL A 89 -2.21 -4.19 -10.17
CA VAL A 89 -1.95 -3.19 -11.21
C VAL A 89 -2.72 -3.56 -12.47
N ASP A 90 -2.67 -4.82 -12.87
CA ASP A 90 -3.41 -5.33 -14.02
C ASP A 90 -4.93 -5.25 -13.77
N LEU A 91 -5.39 -5.47 -12.53
CA LEU A 91 -6.81 -5.32 -12.18
C LEU A 91 -7.33 -3.88 -12.38
N VAL A 92 -6.51 -2.88 -12.04
CA VAL A 92 -6.91 -1.45 -12.18
C VAL A 92 -6.76 -0.96 -13.61
N ASP A 93 -5.82 -1.50 -14.37
CA ASP A 93 -5.49 -1.17 -15.78
C ASP A 93 -5.45 0.35 -16.03
N HIS A 94 -4.66 1.05 -15.22
CA HIS A 94 -4.58 2.50 -15.30
C HIS A 94 -3.49 2.96 -16.27
N ALA A 95 -3.79 3.96 -17.13
CA ALA A 95 -2.88 4.48 -18.15
C ALA A 95 -1.52 5.01 -17.61
N HIS A 96 -1.46 5.38 -16.35
CA HIS A 96 -0.23 5.77 -15.68
C HIS A 96 0.22 4.69 -14.70
N ARG A 97 1.53 4.62 -14.49
CA ARG A 97 2.10 3.74 -13.49
C ARG A 97 1.62 4.09 -12.09
N ILE A 98 0.95 3.15 -11.46
CA ILE A 98 0.48 3.22 -10.08
C ILE A 98 1.00 2.04 -9.26
N PHE A 99 1.00 2.16 -7.94
CA PHE A 99 1.41 1.10 -7.04
C PHE A 99 0.63 1.19 -5.71
N PRO A 100 0.45 0.05 -5.03
CA PRO A 100 -0.33 0.02 -3.79
C PRO A 100 0.40 0.70 -2.63
N VAL A 101 -0.36 1.42 -1.82
CA VAL A 101 0.06 1.97 -0.53
C VAL A 101 -0.18 0.91 0.54
N GLY A 102 0.87 0.17 0.84
CA GLY A 102 0.79 -1.03 1.69
C GLY A 102 0.21 -2.24 0.95
N ARG A 103 -0.20 -3.22 1.74
CA ARG A 103 -0.64 -4.51 1.21
C ARG A 103 -1.95 -4.95 1.86
N LEU A 104 -2.68 -5.77 1.13
CA LEU A 104 -3.78 -6.59 1.60
C LEU A 104 -3.55 -8.00 1.06
N ASP A 105 -3.66 -9.01 1.90
CA ASP A 105 -3.36 -10.39 1.52
C ASP A 105 -4.21 -10.87 0.35
N LYS A 106 -3.73 -11.87 -0.40
CA LYS A 106 -4.44 -12.44 -1.56
C LYS A 106 -5.83 -12.96 -1.17
N ASP A 107 -5.94 -13.57 0.01
CA ASP A 107 -7.17 -14.13 0.59
C ASP A 107 -8.02 -13.11 1.38
N SER A 108 -7.69 -11.83 1.32
CA SER A 108 -8.41 -10.74 1.97
C SER A 108 -8.96 -9.77 0.92
N GLU A 109 -10.03 -9.06 1.26
CA GLU A 109 -10.73 -8.15 0.35
C GLU A 109 -10.92 -6.75 0.95
N GLY A 110 -11.35 -5.80 0.13
CA GLY A 110 -11.73 -4.47 0.56
C GLY A 110 -10.76 -3.36 0.19
N LEU A 111 -10.85 -2.27 0.93
CA LEU A 111 -10.18 -1.02 0.61
C LEU A 111 -8.66 -1.16 0.60
N ILE A 112 -8.06 -0.81 -0.53
CA ILE A 112 -6.62 -0.56 -0.65
C ILE A 112 -6.42 0.74 -1.44
N LEU A 113 -5.40 1.49 -1.06
CA LEU A 113 -5.04 2.73 -1.75
C LEU A 113 -3.93 2.44 -2.77
N LEU A 114 -4.00 3.11 -3.93
CA LEU A 114 -2.92 3.11 -4.92
C LEU A 114 -2.55 4.54 -5.27
N THR A 115 -1.31 4.76 -5.70
CA THR A 115 -0.84 6.09 -6.08
C THR A 115 0.27 6.01 -7.12
N SER A 116 0.49 7.12 -7.84
CA SER A 116 1.69 7.37 -8.64
C SER A 116 2.78 8.12 -7.87
N ASN A 117 2.50 8.55 -6.62
CA ASN A 117 3.41 9.31 -5.77
C ASN A 117 4.14 8.41 -4.75
N GLY A 118 5.43 8.11 -5.01
CA GLY A 118 6.23 7.27 -4.12
C GLY A 118 6.56 7.91 -2.77
N ASP A 119 6.60 9.22 -2.71
CA ASP A 119 7.05 9.94 -1.51
C ASP A 119 6.02 9.88 -0.37
N ILE A 120 4.73 9.74 -0.72
CA ILE A 120 3.67 9.66 0.30
C ILE A 120 3.52 8.27 0.93
N VAL A 121 4.00 7.22 0.25
CA VAL A 121 3.78 5.81 0.70
C VAL A 121 4.32 5.61 2.09
N ASN A 122 5.56 6.03 2.34
CA ASN A 122 6.18 5.91 3.66
C ASN A 122 5.46 6.76 4.70
N ARG A 123 4.94 7.94 4.33
CA ARG A 123 4.20 8.83 5.23
C ARG A 123 2.87 8.20 5.67
N ILE A 124 2.16 7.53 4.76
CA ILE A 124 0.90 6.83 5.07
C ILE A 124 1.16 5.54 5.86
N LEU A 125 2.27 4.81 5.57
CA LEU A 125 2.52 3.50 6.16
C LEU A 125 3.26 3.52 7.49
N ARG A 126 3.99 4.60 7.82
CA ARG A 126 4.76 4.67 9.07
C ARG A 126 3.84 4.50 10.28
N ALA A 127 4.25 3.62 11.20
CA ALA A 127 3.54 3.34 12.44
C ALA A 127 3.37 4.60 13.32
N GLU A 128 4.28 5.57 13.19
CA GLU A 128 4.25 6.86 13.87
C GLU A 128 2.98 7.66 13.57
N ASN A 129 2.44 7.54 12.36
CA ASN A 129 1.22 8.25 11.95
C ASN A 129 -0.06 7.59 12.47
N LYS A 130 0.04 6.43 13.14
CA LYS A 130 -1.07 5.71 13.80
C LYS A 130 -2.36 5.63 12.97
N LEU A 131 -2.23 5.55 11.65
CA LEU A 131 -3.38 5.55 10.75
C LEU A 131 -4.25 4.31 10.99
N GLU A 132 -5.44 4.53 11.46
CA GLU A 132 -6.39 3.45 11.76
C GLU A 132 -6.82 2.71 10.52
N LYS A 133 -6.91 1.39 10.63
CA LYS A 133 -7.49 0.52 9.63
C LYS A 133 -8.61 -0.27 10.28
N GLU A 134 -9.77 -0.27 9.65
CA GLU A 134 -10.96 -0.93 10.17
C GLU A 134 -11.34 -2.10 9.27
N TYR A 135 -11.64 -3.22 9.93
CA TYR A 135 -11.99 -4.47 9.27
C TYR A 135 -13.28 -5.05 9.82
N LEU A 136 -14.07 -5.66 8.93
CA LEU A 136 -15.15 -6.57 9.25
C LEU A 136 -14.65 -7.99 9.04
N VAL A 137 -14.83 -8.83 10.05
CA VAL A 137 -14.22 -10.16 10.10
C VAL A 137 -15.30 -11.21 10.38
N ALA A 138 -15.38 -12.25 9.55
CA ALA A 138 -16.17 -13.43 9.81
C ALA A 138 -15.25 -14.57 10.26
N VAL A 139 -15.68 -15.34 11.27
CA VAL A 139 -14.95 -16.45 11.86
C VAL A 139 -15.77 -17.74 11.88
N ASN A 140 -15.14 -18.86 12.24
CA ASN A 140 -15.73 -20.18 12.20
C ASN A 140 -16.58 -20.56 13.43
N HIS A 141 -16.46 -19.80 14.53
CA HIS A 141 -17.19 -20.04 15.79
C HIS A 141 -17.93 -18.79 16.25
N PRO A 142 -18.95 -18.92 17.11
CA PRO A 142 -19.61 -17.78 17.74
C PRO A 142 -18.62 -16.88 18.48
N VAL A 143 -18.69 -15.59 18.23
CA VAL A 143 -17.84 -14.59 18.85
C VAL A 143 -18.28 -14.35 20.29
N THR A 144 -17.38 -14.62 21.25
CA THR A 144 -17.63 -14.43 22.68
C THR A 144 -17.06 -13.10 23.18
N PRO A 145 -17.56 -12.56 24.31
CA PRO A 145 -16.98 -11.38 24.93
C PRO A 145 -15.51 -11.58 25.32
N GLU A 146 -15.11 -12.79 25.77
CA GLU A 146 -13.74 -13.15 26.14
C GLU A 146 -12.82 -13.05 24.96
N PHE A 147 -13.22 -13.60 23.81
CA PHE A 147 -12.48 -13.50 22.56
C PHE A 147 -12.24 -12.03 22.16
N LEU A 148 -13.29 -11.21 22.19
CA LEU A 148 -13.17 -9.77 21.84
C LEU A 148 -12.25 -9.02 22.80
N ARG A 149 -12.35 -9.28 24.11
CA ARG A 149 -11.44 -8.68 25.10
C ARG A 149 -9.99 -9.11 24.88
N GLY A 150 -9.77 -10.41 24.58
CA GLY A 150 -8.44 -10.93 24.25
C GLY A 150 -7.84 -10.25 23.02
N MET A 151 -8.62 -10.16 21.96
CA MET A 151 -8.20 -9.45 20.72
C MET A 151 -7.90 -7.97 20.98
N ALA A 152 -8.68 -7.28 21.81
CA ALA A 152 -8.56 -5.85 22.06
C ALA A 152 -7.37 -5.48 22.95
N ARG A 153 -7.03 -6.33 23.93
CA ARG A 153 -5.97 -6.07 24.92
C ARG A 153 -4.60 -5.84 24.30
N GLY A 154 -4.31 -6.47 23.14
CA GLY A 154 -2.97 -6.54 22.58
C GLY A 154 -2.11 -7.60 23.29
N GLY A 155 -0.80 -7.58 23.03
CA GLY A 155 0.15 -8.54 23.60
C GLY A 155 0.12 -9.93 22.96
N VAL A 156 -0.74 -10.16 21.96
CA VAL A 156 -0.73 -11.43 21.21
C VAL A 156 0.52 -11.49 20.35
N PRO A 157 1.34 -12.55 20.45
CA PRO A 157 2.56 -12.66 19.66
C PRO A 157 2.22 -12.96 18.19
N VAL A 158 2.69 -12.07 17.29
CA VAL A 158 2.59 -12.23 15.85
C VAL A 158 3.99 -12.09 15.25
N HIS A 159 4.52 -13.17 14.71
CA HIS A 159 5.91 -13.23 14.21
C HIS A 159 6.96 -12.79 15.24
N GLY A 160 6.75 -13.09 16.52
CA GLY A 160 7.64 -12.69 17.60
C GLY A 160 7.43 -11.29 18.15
N GLU A 161 6.58 -10.49 17.53
CA GLU A 161 6.23 -9.14 18.00
C GLU A 161 4.89 -9.12 18.73
N PRO A 162 4.77 -8.44 19.88
CA PRO A 162 3.49 -8.27 20.56
C PRO A 162 2.59 -7.30 19.79
N THR A 163 1.31 -7.66 19.66
CA THR A 163 0.34 -6.76 19.05
C THR A 163 0.01 -5.59 19.96
N LEU A 164 -0.24 -4.42 19.37
CA LEU A 164 -0.74 -3.26 20.09
C LEU A 164 -2.21 -3.42 20.49
N PRO A 165 -2.67 -2.77 21.57
CA PRO A 165 -4.09 -2.70 21.88
C PRO A 165 -4.90 -2.13 20.71
N CYS A 166 -6.11 -2.65 20.53
CA CYS A 166 -6.99 -2.26 19.45
C CYS A 166 -8.45 -2.20 19.92
N ARG A 167 -9.35 -1.71 19.04
CA ARG A 167 -10.78 -1.70 19.35
C ARG A 167 -11.49 -2.82 18.64
N THR A 168 -12.37 -3.51 19.35
CA THR A 168 -13.19 -4.59 18.79
C THR A 168 -14.67 -4.35 19.08
N GLY A 169 -15.55 -4.91 18.28
CA GLY A 169 -16.99 -4.88 18.49
C GLY A 169 -17.67 -6.07 17.82
N LYS A 170 -18.66 -6.65 18.46
CA LYS A 170 -19.41 -7.79 17.94
C LYS A 170 -20.26 -7.38 16.73
N LEU A 171 -20.34 -8.23 15.73
CA LEU A 171 -21.20 -8.12 14.54
C LEU A 171 -21.89 -9.47 14.31
N GLY A 172 -23.12 -9.59 14.79
CA GLY A 172 -23.86 -10.86 14.72
C GLY A 172 -23.21 -11.99 15.52
N SER A 173 -23.48 -13.25 15.14
CA SER A 173 -23.03 -14.44 15.88
C SER A 173 -21.54 -14.75 15.61
N GLN A 174 -21.15 -14.80 14.36
CA GLN A 174 -19.79 -15.22 13.91
C GLN A 174 -19.00 -14.08 13.28
N GLY A 175 -19.33 -12.83 13.59
CA GLY A 175 -18.67 -11.65 13.05
C GLY A 175 -18.21 -10.68 14.12
N PHE A 176 -17.14 -9.95 13.82
CA PHE A 176 -16.68 -8.84 14.64
C PHE A 176 -16.04 -7.74 13.80
N ARG A 177 -16.05 -6.54 14.34
CA ARG A 177 -15.33 -5.38 13.84
C ARG A 177 -14.03 -5.24 14.62
N ILE A 178 -12.95 -4.89 13.94
CA ILE A 178 -11.67 -4.57 14.57
C ILE A 178 -11.07 -3.32 13.94
N VAL A 179 -10.57 -2.40 14.80
CA VAL A 179 -9.87 -1.19 14.38
C VAL A 179 -8.48 -1.19 15.00
N LEU A 180 -7.46 -1.19 14.18
CA LEU A 180 -6.07 -1.23 14.62
C LEU A 180 -5.20 -0.23 13.84
N THR A 181 -4.10 0.20 14.44
CA THR A 181 -3.10 1.10 13.85
C THR A 181 -1.88 0.34 13.34
N GLN A 182 -1.57 -0.80 13.95
CA GLN A 182 -0.50 -1.71 13.55
C GLN A 182 -0.85 -2.46 12.26
N GLY A 183 0.13 -3.04 11.57
CA GLY A 183 -0.08 -3.75 10.32
C GLY A 183 0.94 -4.87 10.10
N LEU A 184 1.06 -5.82 11.05
CA LEU A 184 1.90 -7.00 10.89
C LEU A 184 1.33 -7.93 9.82
N ASN A 185 2.19 -8.71 9.19
CA ASN A 185 1.75 -9.69 8.19
C ASN A 185 0.73 -10.66 8.79
N ARG A 186 -0.45 -10.76 8.15
CA ARG A 186 -1.59 -11.62 8.55
C ARG A 186 -2.05 -11.43 10.01
N GLN A 187 -1.82 -10.25 10.59
CA GLN A 187 -2.00 -9.96 12.03
C GLN A 187 -3.36 -10.44 12.56
N ILE A 188 -4.47 -10.02 11.97
CA ILE A 188 -5.83 -10.37 12.46
C ILE A 188 -6.07 -11.87 12.42
N ARG A 189 -5.58 -12.56 11.38
CA ARG A 189 -5.71 -14.01 11.23
C ARG A 189 -4.93 -14.75 12.30
N LEU A 190 -3.70 -14.30 12.58
CA LEU A 190 -2.84 -14.91 13.61
C LEU A 190 -3.35 -14.60 15.03
N MET A 191 -3.83 -13.39 15.28
CA MET A 191 -4.50 -13.04 16.54
C MET A 191 -5.72 -13.94 16.77
N ALA A 192 -6.59 -14.09 15.77
CA ALA A 192 -7.77 -14.95 15.91
C ALA A 192 -7.36 -16.42 16.15
N ALA A 193 -6.35 -16.92 15.44
CA ALA A 193 -5.84 -18.27 15.62
C ALA A 193 -5.28 -18.52 17.03
N HIS A 194 -4.62 -17.52 17.64
CA HIS A 194 -4.15 -17.60 19.03
C HIS A 194 -5.28 -17.90 20.03
N PHE A 195 -6.50 -17.45 19.74
CA PHE A 195 -7.69 -17.73 20.55
C PHE A 195 -8.54 -18.91 20.02
N GLY A 196 -8.01 -19.74 19.13
CA GLY A 196 -8.70 -20.91 18.59
C GLY A 196 -9.72 -20.60 17.48
N TYR A 197 -9.73 -19.38 16.94
CA TYR A 197 -10.64 -18.98 15.85
C TYR A 197 -9.94 -19.00 14.50
N ARG A 198 -10.67 -19.39 13.45
CA ARG A 198 -10.23 -19.29 12.07
C ARG A 198 -11.02 -18.21 11.33
N VAL A 199 -10.32 -17.22 10.78
CA VAL A 199 -10.92 -16.16 9.95
C VAL A 199 -11.35 -16.76 8.61
N LYS A 200 -12.64 -16.68 8.31
CA LYS A 200 -13.26 -17.09 7.04
C LYS A 200 -13.23 -15.95 6.03
N GLN A 201 -13.57 -14.73 6.48
CA GLN A 201 -13.65 -13.55 5.63
C GLN A 201 -13.01 -12.36 6.34
N LEU A 202 -12.26 -11.56 5.61
CA LEU A 202 -11.59 -10.35 6.10
C LEU A 202 -11.77 -9.23 5.09
N LEU A 203 -12.62 -8.27 5.43
CA LEU A 203 -12.95 -7.11 4.61
C LEU A 203 -12.42 -5.84 5.26
N ARG A 204 -11.48 -5.14 4.62
CA ARG A 204 -11.05 -3.83 5.08
C ARG A 204 -11.99 -2.74 4.55
N VAL A 205 -12.67 -2.05 5.46
CA VAL A 205 -13.71 -1.06 5.11
C VAL A 205 -13.25 0.39 5.25
N ARG A 206 -12.12 0.66 5.97
CA ARG A 206 -11.62 2.02 6.19
C ARG A 206 -10.10 2.06 6.37
N ILE A 207 -9.48 3.10 5.87
CA ILE A 207 -8.09 3.50 6.13
C ILE A 207 -8.11 4.99 6.47
N GLY A 208 -7.75 5.37 7.70
CA GLY A 208 -7.87 6.76 8.17
C GLY A 208 -9.29 7.30 7.99
N ASN A 209 -9.41 8.36 7.22
CA ASN A 209 -10.69 8.98 6.87
C ASN A 209 -11.31 8.43 5.56
N VAL A 210 -10.58 7.62 4.79
CA VAL A 210 -11.08 7.04 3.54
C VAL A 210 -11.91 5.79 3.84
N LYS A 211 -13.13 5.77 3.37
CA LYS A 211 -14.06 4.65 3.50
C LYS A 211 -14.22 3.90 2.19
N LEU A 212 -14.44 2.60 2.26
CA LEU A 212 -14.77 1.74 1.11
C LEU A 212 -16.06 2.24 0.42
N GLY A 213 -17.06 2.61 1.22
CA GLY A 213 -18.33 3.09 0.72
C GLY A 213 -19.06 2.03 -0.11
N HIS A 214 -19.59 2.44 -1.25
CA HIS A 214 -20.38 1.60 -2.15
C HIS A 214 -19.56 0.95 -3.28
N LEU A 215 -18.22 1.02 -3.24
CA LEU A 215 -17.38 0.38 -4.25
C LEU A 215 -17.63 -1.14 -4.24
N LYS A 216 -18.03 -1.69 -5.38
CA LYS A 216 -18.13 -3.14 -5.58
C LYS A 216 -16.73 -3.76 -5.72
N PRO A 217 -16.55 -5.06 -5.44
CA PRO A 217 -15.25 -5.73 -5.68
C PRO A 217 -14.74 -5.49 -7.10
N GLY A 218 -13.45 -5.13 -7.23
CA GLY A 218 -12.81 -4.75 -8.49
C GLY A 218 -13.02 -3.29 -8.92
N GLN A 219 -13.97 -2.56 -8.33
CA GLN A 219 -14.19 -1.16 -8.64
C GLN A 219 -13.22 -0.24 -7.90
N TRP A 220 -12.84 0.84 -8.57
CA TRP A 220 -12.00 1.88 -8.00
C TRP A 220 -12.54 3.29 -8.31
N ARG A 221 -12.10 4.28 -7.55
CA ARG A 221 -12.35 5.69 -7.77
C ARG A 221 -11.14 6.52 -7.36
N ASN A 222 -11.05 7.73 -7.86
CA ASN A 222 -10.09 8.69 -7.33
C ASN A 222 -10.45 9.10 -5.89
N LEU A 223 -9.44 9.41 -5.10
CA LEU A 223 -9.64 10.04 -3.80
C LEU A 223 -10.06 11.50 -4.00
N THR A 224 -10.92 11.97 -3.12
CA THR A 224 -11.29 13.39 -3.06
C THR A 224 -10.20 14.20 -2.35
N ASP A 225 -10.16 15.52 -2.60
CA ASP A 225 -9.21 16.41 -1.90
C ASP A 225 -9.40 16.39 -0.38
N ALA A 226 -10.64 16.20 0.10
CA ALA A 226 -10.93 16.06 1.53
C ALA A 226 -10.34 14.77 2.12
N GLU A 227 -10.40 13.67 1.39
CA GLU A 227 -9.78 12.41 1.79
C GLU A 227 -8.26 12.53 1.81
N LEU A 228 -7.66 13.17 0.81
CA LEU A 228 -6.22 13.40 0.74
C LEU A 228 -5.73 14.27 1.91
N ARG A 229 -6.41 15.37 2.20
CA ARG A 229 -6.09 16.22 3.36
C ARG A 229 -6.16 15.47 4.69
N GLY A 230 -7.13 14.57 4.84
CA GLY A 230 -7.26 13.76 6.05
C GLY A 230 -6.22 12.65 6.19
N LEU A 231 -5.73 12.09 5.07
CA LEU A 231 -4.67 11.09 5.08
C LEU A 231 -3.28 11.69 5.35
N LEU A 232 -3.05 12.91 4.90
CA LEU A 232 -1.73 13.58 4.89
C LEU A 232 -1.85 15.01 5.41
N PRO A 233 -2.17 15.20 6.69
CA PRO A 233 -2.28 16.54 7.27
C PRO A 233 -0.96 17.30 7.11
N GLY A 234 -1.07 18.60 6.74
CA GLY A 234 0.07 19.48 6.55
C GLY A 234 0.71 19.46 5.15
N GLN A 235 0.17 18.72 4.19
CA GLN A 235 0.59 18.80 2.79
C GLN A 235 -0.39 19.71 2.01
N ALA A 236 0.15 20.75 1.38
CA ALA A 236 -0.66 21.73 0.62
C ALA A 236 -0.80 21.37 -0.87
N ASP A 237 0.08 20.52 -1.40
CA ASP A 237 0.19 20.21 -2.83
C ASP A 237 -0.05 18.71 -3.10
N TRP A 238 -1.13 18.46 -3.85
CA TRP A 238 -1.55 17.12 -4.33
C TRP A 238 -1.33 16.96 -5.82
#